data_b076c1b430b919589841310685df3ae2
#
_entry.id   b076c1b430b919589841310685df3ae2
#
_cell.length_a   1.000
_cell.length_b   1.000
_cell.length_c   1.000
_cell.angle_alpha   90.00
_cell.angle_beta   90.00
_cell.angle_gamma   90.00
#
_symmetry.space_group_name_H-M   'P 1'
#
loop_
_entity.id
_entity.type
_entity.pdbx_description
1 polymer ?
#
loop_
_entity_poly.entity_id
_entity_poly.type
_entity_poly.pdbx_seq_one_letter_code
_entity_poly.pdbx_strand_id
1 'polypeptide(L)'
;MKAVEIMYKFTDYYRNEVTLSFDDHPFSQFPKHVWVICRYKNKWLLTKHKERGLEFPGGKVEENESAIDAAVREVKEETGGIVATIRYIGQYTVAGKGGTIVKNVYFAHVKKIGGQKTYYETDGPVLLNHIPRDVKRNRKYSFIMKDDVLTLCLTHIAD
;
A
#
# COMPACT_ATOMS: atom_id res chain seq x y z
N MET A 1 9.98 31.45 -1.16
CA MET A 1 9.62 30.80 -2.43
C MET A 1 9.06 29.41 -2.16
N LYS A 2 7.87 29.14 -2.67
CA LYS A 2 7.29 27.79 -2.49
C LYS A 2 8.04 26.79 -3.37
N ALA A 3 8.33 25.62 -2.81
CA ALA A 3 8.83 24.51 -3.61
C ALA A 3 7.77 24.10 -4.64
N VAL A 4 8.22 23.73 -5.83
CA VAL A 4 7.33 23.22 -6.87
C VAL A 4 6.86 21.83 -6.46
N GLU A 5 5.56 21.63 -6.35
CA GLU A 5 4.99 20.31 -6.09
C GLU A 5 5.18 19.43 -7.31
N ILE A 6 5.73 18.23 -7.09
CA ILE A 6 5.87 17.25 -8.14
C ILE A 6 4.74 16.23 -8.00
N MET A 7 3.97 16.08 -9.06
CA MET A 7 2.91 15.08 -9.13
C MET A 7 3.19 14.14 -10.29
N TYR A 8 3.06 12.85 -10.03
CA TYR A 8 3.24 11.81 -11.03
C TYR A 8 1.88 11.36 -11.52
N LYS A 9 1.68 11.41 -12.83
CA LYS A 9 0.41 11.05 -13.47
C LYS A 9 0.63 9.86 -14.41
N PHE A 10 -0.20 8.84 -14.24
CA PHE A 10 -0.15 7.62 -15.06
C PHE A 10 -1.51 6.91 -14.98
N THR A 11 -1.64 5.78 -15.65
CA THR A 11 -2.84 4.95 -15.57
C THR A 11 -2.54 3.66 -14.81
N ASP A 12 -3.54 3.14 -14.11
CA ASP A 12 -3.42 1.85 -13.42
C ASP A 12 -3.73 0.69 -14.37
N TYR A 13 -3.76 -0.52 -13.81
CA TYR A 13 -4.02 -1.76 -14.57
C TYR A 13 -5.36 -1.72 -15.30
N TYR A 14 -6.35 -1.05 -14.74
CA TYR A 14 -7.70 -0.92 -15.31
C TYR A 14 -7.89 0.37 -16.09
N ARG A 15 -6.80 1.08 -16.41
CA ARG A 15 -6.80 2.33 -17.17
C ARG A 15 -7.47 3.51 -16.47
N ASN A 16 -7.55 3.46 -15.13
CA ASN A 16 -7.97 4.62 -14.36
C ASN A 16 -6.82 5.61 -14.24
N GLU A 17 -7.14 6.90 -14.23
CA GLU A 17 -6.12 7.93 -14.01
C GLU A 17 -5.66 7.92 -12.56
N VAL A 18 -4.34 7.89 -12.37
CA VAL A 18 -3.71 7.92 -11.05
C VAL A 18 -2.83 9.15 -10.96
N THR A 19 -2.93 9.87 -9.84
CA THR A 19 -2.05 10.99 -9.52
C THR A 19 -1.42 10.73 -8.16
N LEU A 20 -0.09 10.67 -8.14
CA LEU A 20 0.70 10.39 -6.93
C LEU A 20 1.52 11.60 -6.55
N SER A 21 1.54 11.91 -5.25
CA SER A 21 2.39 12.96 -4.68
C SER A 21 3.05 12.44 -3.41
N PHE A 22 4.31 12.83 -3.19
CA PHE A 22 5.03 12.54 -1.94
C PHE A 22 4.94 13.70 -0.94
N ASP A 23 4.18 14.73 -1.27
CA ASP A 23 3.93 15.85 -0.37
C ASP A 23 2.92 15.47 0.72
N ASP A 24 2.84 16.30 1.77
CA ASP A 24 1.99 16.03 2.92
C ASP A 24 0.51 16.21 2.57
N HIS A 25 -0.20 15.10 2.38
CA HIS A 25 -1.66 15.01 2.21
C HIS A 25 -2.25 16.03 1.22
N PRO A 26 -1.73 16.13 -0.03
CA PRO A 26 -2.17 17.18 -0.94
C PRO A 26 -3.60 17.01 -1.45
N PHE A 27 -4.14 15.78 -1.43
CA PHE A 27 -5.46 15.49 -1.98
C PHE A 27 -6.56 15.44 -0.92
N SER A 28 -6.26 14.97 0.29
CA SER A 28 -7.24 14.89 1.37
C SER A 28 -6.54 14.76 2.72
N GLN A 29 -7.05 15.46 3.72
CA GLN A 29 -6.62 15.28 5.12
C GLN A 29 -7.25 14.02 5.74
N PHE A 30 -8.30 13.48 5.12
CA PHE A 30 -9.04 12.33 5.65
C PHE A 30 -9.24 11.28 4.54
N PRO A 31 -8.15 10.62 4.08
CA PRO A 31 -8.27 9.61 3.04
C PRO A 31 -9.09 8.43 3.56
N LYS A 32 -9.83 7.79 2.66
CA LYS A 32 -10.69 6.64 3.00
C LYS A 32 -9.99 5.30 2.83
N HIS A 33 -8.78 5.28 2.28
CA HIS A 33 -8.03 4.04 2.01
C HIS A 33 -6.58 4.21 2.41
N VAL A 34 -5.95 3.08 2.77
CA VAL A 34 -4.52 3.02 3.09
C VAL A 34 -3.88 1.84 2.36
N TRP A 35 -2.59 1.99 2.08
CA TRP A 35 -1.75 0.94 1.50
C TRP A 35 -0.39 0.97 2.20
N VAL A 36 0.12 -0.19 2.62
CA VAL A 36 1.26 -0.23 3.53
C VAL A 36 2.37 -1.10 2.94
N ILE A 37 3.47 -0.46 2.55
CA ILE A 37 4.67 -1.17 2.11
C ILE A 37 5.40 -1.62 3.37
N CYS A 38 5.54 -2.94 3.54
CA CYS A 38 6.03 -3.54 4.78
C CYS A 38 7.37 -4.22 4.61
N ARG A 39 8.27 -3.99 5.58
CA ARG A 39 9.53 -4.71 5.75
C ARG A 39 9.49 -5.53 7.03
N TYR A 40 9.94 -6.77 6.94
CA TYR A 40 10.19 -7.62 8.10
C TYR A 40 11.59 -8.17 7.99
N LYS A 41 12.48 -7.74 8.89
CA LYS A 41 13.91 -8.04 8.77
C LYS A 41 14.40 -7.54 7.39
N ASN A 42 15.03 -8.38 6.60
CA ASN A 42 15.55 -8.01 5.28
C ASN A 42 14.61 -8.39 4.13
N LYS A 43 13.34 -8.66 4.44
CA LYS A 43 12.35 -9.13 3.46
C LYS A 43 11.18 -8.19 3.33
N TRP A 44 10.53 -8.21 2.18
CA TRP A 44 9.25 -7.55 1.97
C TRP A 44 8.14 -8.44 2.51
N LEU A 45 7.22 -7.86 3.26
CA LEU A 45 6.06 -8.58 3.80
C LEU A 45 4.82 -8.21 3.01
N LEU A 46 4.29 -9.19 2.30
CA LEU A 46 3.07 -9.08 1.53
C LEU A 46 2.01 -9.99 2.13
N THR A 47 0.83 -9.97 1.55
CA THR A 47 -0.21 -10.92 1.80
C THR A 47 -0.74 -11.47 0.47
N LYS A 48 -1.35 -12.64 0.50
CA LYS A 48 -1.99 -13.21 -0.70
C LYS A 48 -3.50 -13.02 -0.57
N HIS A 49 -4.05 -12.07 -1.32
CA HIS A 49 -5.50 -11.91 -1.40
C HIS A 49 -6.10 -13.11 -2.12
N LYS A 50 -7.20 -13.67 -1.58
CA LYS A 50 -7.80 -14.90 -2.11
C LYS A 50 -8.21 -14.82 -3.57
N GLU A 51 -8.64 -13.63 -4.01
CA GLU A 51 -9.08 -13.40 -5.38
C GLU A 51 -8.03 -12.68 -6.23
N ARG A 52 -7.35 -11.68 -5.68
CA ARG A 52 -6.46 -10.80 -6.44
C ARG A 52 -5.01 -11.29 -6.54
N GLY A 53 -4.53 -12.05 -5.55
CA GLY A 53 -3.15 -12.51 -5.51
C GLY A 53 -2.27 -11.70 -4.57
N LEU A 54 -0.96 -11.72 -4.82
CA LEU A 54 0.04 -11.10 -3.93
C LEU A 54 -0.02 -9.58 -3.99
N GLU A 55 -0.03 -8.96 -2.81
CA GLU A 55 -0.09 -7.51 -2.67
C GLU A 55 0.45 -7.09 -1.30
N PHE A 56 0.92 -5.85 -1.22
CA PHE A 56 1.14 -5.24 0.08
C PHE A 56 -0.20 -5.01 0.77
N PRO A 57 -0.24 -5.08 2.13
CA PRO A 57 -1.50 -4.91 2.86
C PRO A 57 -2.11 -3.52 2.69
N GLY A 58 -3.41 -3.47 2.80
CA GLY A 58 -4.15 -2.22 2.77
C GLY A 58 -5.65 -2.47 2.87
N GLY A 59 -6.41 -1.41 2.89
CA GLY A 59 -7.86 -1.48 2.96
C GLY A 59 -8.50 -0.15 3.29
N LYS A 60 -9.73 -0.21 3.72
CA LYS A 60 -10.54 0.98 4.03
C LYS A 60 -10.30 1.46 5.45
N VAL A 61 -10.28 2.77 5.62
CA VAL A 61 -10.30 3.40 6.94
C VAL A 61 -11.73 3.27 7.49
N GLU A 62 -11.84 2.74 8.69
CA GLU A 62 -13.14 2.56 9.35
C GLU A 62 -13.58 3.86 10.02
N GLU A 63 -14.88 3.94 10.33
CA GLU A 63 -15.45 5.08 11.03
C GLU A 63 -14.74 5.28 12.38
N ASN A 64 -14.41 6.53 12.71
CA ASN A 64 -13.72 6.91 13.95
C ASN A 64 -12.26 6.37 14.06
N GLU A 65 -11.69 5.92 12.95
CA GLU A 65 -10.33 5.42 12.88
C GLU A 65 -9.45 6.41 12.11
N SER A 66 -8.23 6.65 12.61
CA SER A 66 -7.25 7.41 11.83
C SER A 66 -6.68 6.56 10.70
N ALA A 67 -6.13 7.20 9.68
CA ALA A 67 -5.50 6.48 8.58
C ALA A 67 -4.32 5.61 9.05
N ILE A 68 -3.50 6.12 9.99
CA ILE A 68 -2.40 5.34 10.56
C ILE A 68 -2.92 4.12 11.32
N ASP A 69 -3.97 4.28 12.12
CA ASP A 69 -4.54 3.15 12.86
C ASP A 69 -5.12 2.10 11.91
N ALA A 70 -5.75 2.54 10.83
CA ALA A 70 -6.21 1.64 9.77
C ALA A 70 -5.05 0.86 9.15
N ALA A 71 -3.95 1.55 8.87
CA ALA A 71 -2.75 0.91 8.29
C ALA A 71 -2.20 -0.16 9.22
N VAL A 72 -2.04 0.13 10.50
CA VAL A 72 -1.55 -0.82 11.51
C VAL A 72 -2.50 -2.01 11.63
N ARG A 73 -3.81 -1.75 11.66
CA ARG A 73 -4.85 -2.79 11.73
C ARG A 73 -4.81 -3.71 10.51
N GLU A 74 -4.75 -3.13 9.31
CA GLU A 74 -4.74 -3.92 8.07
C GLU A 74 -3.50 -4.82 7.97
N VAL A 75 -2.33 -4.32 8.37
CA VAL A 75 -1.11 -5.15 8.40
C VAL A 75 -1.32 -6.34 9.33
N LYS A 76 -1.89 -6.12 10.51
CA LYS A 76 -2.14 -7.19 11.47
C LYS A 76 -3.20 -8.18 10.95
N GLU A 77 -4.32 -7.68 10.43
CA GLU A 77 -5.39 -8.54 9.92
C GLU A 77 -4.92 -9.42 8.76
N GLU A 78 -4.18 -8.87 7.83
CA GLU A 78 -3.82 -9.56 6.60
C GLU A 78 -2.54 -10.39 6.71
N THR A 79 -1.64 -10.05 7.64
CA THR A 79 -0.34 -10.73 7.74
C THR A 79 -0.01 -11.29 9.12
N GLY A 80 -0.73 -10.88 10.16
CA GLY A 80 -0.32 -11.15 11.54
C GLY A 80 0.83 -10.25 12.01
N GLY A 81 1.26 -9.31 11.19
CA GLY A 81 2.40 -8.45 11.49
C GLY A 81 2.10 -7.40 12.55
N ILE A 82 3.04 -7.25 13.48
CA ILE A 82 3.01 -6.22 14.53
C ILE A 82 3.97 -5.10 14.11
N VAL A 83 3.41 -3.94 13.84
CA VAL A 83 4.18 -2.78 13.35
C VAL A 83 5.03 -2.21 14.49
N ALA A 84 6.33 -2.06 14.24
CA ALA A 84 7.26 -1.38 15.16
C ALA A 84 7.32 0.11 14.87
N THR A 85 7.51 0.47 13.60
CA THR A 85 7.54 1.87 13.13
C THR A 85 6.74 1.98 11.84
N ILE A 86 6.13 3.14 11.65
CA ILE A 86 5.37 3.44 10.45
C ILE A 86 5.51 4.91 10.12
N ARG A 87 5.70 5.24 8.84
CA ARG A 87 5.74 6.63 8.38
C ARG A 87 4.96 6.83 7.11
N TYR A 88 4.38 7.99 6.97
CA TYR A 88 3.71 8.43 5.75
C TYR A 88 4.74 8.59 4.63
N ILE A 89 4.42 8.07 3.47
CA ILE A 89 5.27 8.18 2.26
C ILE A 89 4.67 9.16 1.27
N GLY A 90 3.40 9.01 0.98
CA GLY A 90 2.74 9.81 -0.02
C GLY A 90 1.26 9.52 -0.07
N GLN A 91 0.61 10.14 -1.03
CA GLN A 91 -0.83 10.01 -1.22
C GLN A 91 -1.13 9.95 -2.70
N TYR A 92 -2.07 9.12 -3.10
CA TYR A 92 -2.46 9.09 -4.49
C TYR A 92 -3.97 8.99 -4.66
N THR A 93 -4.43 9.47 -5.82
CA THR A 93 -5.82 9.39 -6.21
C THR A 93 -5.99 8.41 -7.36
N VAL A 94 -7.11 7.71 -7.36
CA VAL A 94 -7.52 6.86 -8.48
C VAL A 94 -8.89 7.36 -8.93
N ALA A 95 -8.96 7.86 -10.17
CA ALA A 95 -10.20 8.36 -10.75
C ALA A 95 -10.93 7.22 -11.48
N GLY A 96 -11.79 6.50 -10.76
CA GLY A 96 -12.55 5.39 -11.29
C GLY A 96 -13.97 5.78 -11.69
N LYS A 97 -14.71 4.85 -12.26
CA LYS A 97 -16.12 5.05 -12.68
C LYS A 97 -17.04 5.42 -11.52
N GLY A 98 -16.77 4.89 -10.32
CA GLY A 98 -17.58 5.15 -9.13
C GLY A 98 -17.17 6.38 -8.35
N GLY A 99 -16.23 7.16 -8.85
CA GLY A 99 -15.69 8.34 -8.19
C GLY A 99 -14.19 8.24 -7.93
N THR A 100 -13.65 9.26 -7.29
CA THR A 100 -12.22 9.32 -6.98
C THR A 100 -11.94 8.74 -5.61
N ILE A 101 -10.98 7.81 -5.54
CA ILE A 101 -10.49 7.23 -4.30
C ILE A 101 -9.18 7.92 -3.94
N VAL A 102 -8.99 8.25 -2.66
CA VAL A 102 -7.75 8.80 -2.14
C VAL A 102 -7.14 7.78 -1.17
N LYS A 103 -5.87 7.41 -1.40
CA LYS A 103 -5.15 6.46 -0.55
C LYS A 103 -3.89 7.09 0.01
N ASN A 104 -3.66 6.88 1.30
CA ASN A 104 -2.35 7.13 1.89
C ASN A 104 -1.46 5.92 1.70
N VAL A 105 -0.20 6.16 1.37
CA VAL A 105 0.84 5.13 1.33
C VAL A 105 1.73 5.30 2.55
N TYR A 106 1.92 4.21 3.29
CA TYR A 106 2.80 4.16 4.45
C TYR A 106 3.94 3.17 4.20
N PHE A 107 5.06 3.41 4.87
CA PHE A 107 6.16 2.45 4.97
C PHE A 107 6.24 1.99 6.41
N ALA A 108 6.17 0.69 6.64
CA ALA A 108 6.17 0.12 7.98
C ALA A 108 7.28 -0.93 8.15
N HIS A 109 7.94 -0.89 9.31
CA HIS A 109 8.79 -1.97 9.77
C HIS A 109 8.00 -2.82 10.75
N VAL A 110 7.93 -4.12 10.47
CA VAL A 110 7.22 -5.11 11.28
C VAL A 110 8.25 -5.78 12.18
N LYS A 111 7.98 -5.84 13.49
CA LYS A 111 8.90 -6.44 14.46
C LYS A 111 8.65 -7.92 14.70
N LYS A 112 7.41 -8.38 14.45
CA LYS A 112 7.01 -9.75 14.71
C LYS A 112 5.84 -10.12 13.81
N ILE A 113 5.82 -11.36 13.34
CA ILE A 113 4.66 -11.92 12.64
C ILE A 113 4.07 -12.99 13.55
N GLY A 114 2.89 -12.70 14.12
CA GLY A 114 2.17 -13.65 14.96
C GLY A 114 1.23 -14.52 14.14
N GLY A 115 1.04 -15.75 14.54
CA GLY A 115 0.02 -16.60 13.94
C GLY A 115 -1.38 -16.18 14.41
N GLN A 116 -2.36 -16.33 13.56
CA GLN A 116 -3.75 -16.05 13.91
C GLN A 116 -4.71 -17.01 13.18
N LYS A 117 -5.90 -17.17 13.72
CA LYS A 117 -6.87 -18.14 13.20
C LYS A 117 -7.41 -17.77 11.84
N THR A 118 -7.53 -16.48 11.56
CA THR A 118 -8.03 -15.98 10.28
C THR A 118 -7.24 -14.77 9.84
N TYR A 119 -7.09 -14.62 8.51
CA TYR A 119 -6.52 -13.45 7.90
C TYR A 119 -7.57 -12.71 7.05
N TYR A 120 -8.84 -13.02 7.32
CA TYR A 120 -10.01 -12.41 6.68
C TYR A 120 -10.01 -12.66 5.17
N GLU A 121 -9.79 -11.63 4.36
CA GLU A 121 -9.88 -11.74 2.90
C GLU A 121 -8.61 -12.29 2.25
N THR A 122 -7.59 -12.61 3.04
CA THR A 122 -6.30 -13.09 2.53
C THR A 122 -5.94 -14.48 3.08
N ASP A 123 -4.88 -15.05 2.52
CA ASP A 123 -4.31 -16.33 2.98
C ASP A 123 -3.10 -16.12 3.91
N GLY A 124 -2.93 -14.92 4.43
CA GLY A 124 -1.88 -14.63 5.40
C GLY A 124 -0.58 -14.11 4.78
N PRO A 125 0.49 -14.10 5.59
CA PRO A 125 1.73 -13.43 5.20
C PRO A 125 2.52 -14.19 4.13
N VAL A 126 3.14 -13.40 3.25
CA VAL A 126 4.10 -13.91 2.25
C VAL A 126 5.35 -13.03 2.33
N LEU A 127 6.49 -13.66 2.51
CA LEU A 127 7.78 -12.98 2.58
C LEU A 127 8.54 -13.13 1.28
N LEU A 128 9.02 -12.01 0.74
CA LEU A 128 9.80 -11.98 -0.49
C LEU A 128 11.15 -11.30 -0.24
N ASN A 129 12.21 -11.88 -0.77
CA ASN A 129 13.52 -11.24 -0.75
C ASN A 129 13.55 -10.02 -1.68
N HIS A 130 12.87 -10.11 -2.82
CA HIS A 130 12.84 -9.07 -3.84
C HIS A 130 11.44 -8.98 -4.45
N ILE A 131 11.07 -7.77 -4.84
CA ILE A 131 9.90 -7.58 -5.70
C ILE A 131 10.35 -7.89 -7.13
N PRO A 132 9.69 -8.81 -7.84
CA PRO A 132 10.12 -9.18 -9.20
C PRO A 132 10.01 -8.01 -10.17
N ARG A 133 10.92 -7.95 -11.13
CA ARG A 133 10.92 -6.90 -12.16
C ARG A 133 9.70 -7.02 -13.09
N ASP A 134 9.16 -8.24 -13.25
CA ASP A 134 8.02 -8.51 -14.12
C ASP A 134 6.67 -8.40 -13.41
N VAL A 135 6.62 -7.77 -12.23
CA VAL A 135 5.40 -7.70 -11.39
C VAL A 135 4.17 -7.24 -12.18
N LYS A 136 4.33 -6.30 -13.10
CA LYS A 136 3.21 -5.78 -13.91
C LYS A 136 2.59 -6.83 -14.83
N ARG A 137 3.34 -7.85 -15.20
CA ARG A 137 2.89 -8.93 -16.12
C ARG A 137 2.75 -10.28 -15.44
N ASN A 138 3.01 -10.33 -14.14
CA ASN A 138 3.03 -11.58 -13.38
C ASN A 138 1.65 -11.83 -12.79
N ARG A 139 1.00 -12.91 -13.22
CA ARG A 139 -0.37 -13.28 -12.81
C ARG A 139 -0.52 -13.58 -11.32
N LYS A 140 0.58 -13.85 -10.62
CA LYS A 140 0.56 -14.10 -9.17
C LYS A 140 0.27 -12.83 -8.37
N TYR A 141 0.46 -11.66 -8.98
CA TYR A 141 0.34 -10.38 -8.29
C TYR A 141 -1.00 -9.70 -8.56
N SER A 142 -1.51 -9.05 -7.51
CA SER A 142 -2.71 -8.23 -7.56
C SER A 142 -2.52 -7.04 -8.51
N PHE A 143 -3.63 -6.58 -9.09
CA PHE A 143 -3.62 -5.36 -9.91
C PHE A 143 -3.09 -4.14 -9.14
N ILE A 144 -3.25 -4.13 -7.81
CA ILE A 144 -2.74 -3.06 -6.93
C ILE A 144 -1.21 -2.91 -7.05
N MET A 145 -0.51 -4.00 -7.38
CA MET A 145 0.95 -4.02 -7.56
C MET A 145 1.38 -3.68 -9.00
N LYS A 146 0.43 -3.45 -9.91
CA LYS A 146 0.71 -3.40 -11.36
C LYS A 146 0.64 -2.02 -11.98
N ASP A 147 0.94 -1.00 -11.20
CA ASP A 147 1.05 0.38 -11.69
C ASP A 147 2.33 1.03 -11.16
N ASP A 148 2.53 2.30 -11.49
CA ASP A 148 3.76 2.99 -11.14
C ASP A 148 3.79 3.47 -9.69
N VAL A 149 2.70 3.33 -8.92
CA VAL A 149 2.72 3.67 -7.49
C VAL A 149 3.79 2.84 -6.77
N LEU A 150 3.82 1.53 -7.02
CA LEU A 150 4.79 0.64 -6.39
C LEU A 150 6.23 1.06 -6.67
N THR A 151 6.58 1.18 -7.94
CA THR A 151 7.97 1.48 -8.33
C THR A 151 8.41 2.87 -7.86
N LEU A 152 7.54 3.86 -7.97
CA LEU A 152 7.84 5.22 -7.51
C LEU A 152 7.99 5.26 -5.98
N CYS A 153 7.13 4.58 -5.25
CA CYS A 153 7.23 4.51 -3.79
C CYS A 153 8.48 3.77 -3.34
N LEU A 154 8.82 2.65 -3.98
CA LEU A 154 10.03 1.90 -3.64
C LEU A 154 11.29 2.75 -3.87
N THR A 155 11.34 3.50 -4.97
CA THR A 155 12.44 4.42 -5.26
C THR A 155 12.52 5.52 -4.19
N HIS A 156 11.39 6.09 -3.82
CA HIS A 156 11.32 7.15 -2.80
C HIS A 156 11.79 6.65 -1.43
N ILE A 157 11.41 5.43 -1.06
CA ILE A 157 11.81 4.81 0.22
C ILE A 157 13.33 4.58 0.25
N ALA A 158 13.93 4.19 -0.87
CA ALA A 158 15.36 3.91 -0.97
C ALA A 158 16.23 5.16 -0.87
N ASP A 159 15.69 6.34 -1.18
CA ASP A 159 16.41 7.62 -1.06
C ASP A 159 16.44 8.10 0.44
#